data_d25bb4e4a399f5c523ab61e181f90945
#
_entry.id   d25bb4e4a399f5c523ab61e181f90945
#
_cell.length_a   1.000
_cell.length_b   1.000
_cell.length_c   1.000
_cell.angle_alpha   90.00
_cell.angle_beta   90.00
_cell.angle_gamma   90.00
#
_symmetry.space_group_name_H-M   'P 1'
#
loop_
_entity.id
_entity.type
_entity.pdbx_description
1 polymer ?
#
loop_
_entity_poly.entity_id
_entity_poly.type
_entity_poly.pdbx_seq_one_letter_code
_entity_poly.pdbx_strand_id
1 'polypeptide(L)'
;MSDSNPILFSSAQSIEAYQQAIEQSTQAVMQWLKQPEMYQGKTVAELRDRIKLDFNPKGLGNEAAIERAVEFFLKDSLSVHHPQCVAHLHCPSLVVSQAAEVLINATNQSMDSWDQSPSATIIEIKLIEWLRTRVGYQAGDAGVFTSGGTQSNLMGLMLARDAFFARQGHSVQQDGLVGDLRKIRVLCSENAHFSVQKNMALMGLGYQSVVQVKTDEFSRMDLTDLAAKIEQCNANGEQILAIVATAGTTDAGAIDPLRAIAELAAKQNIWVHVDAAWGGALLMSEQYRHYLDGIELVDSVTLDFHKQFFQTISCGAFLLKEARHYELMRYQAAYLNSEFDEEAGVPNLVSKSLQTTRRFDALKLWMSLEALGQEQYAAIIDHGVTLAQQVAAYVKEQSALELVMQPQLASVLFRFRPQTQMDDAGIALLNQKIGDALLESGRANVGVTEHNGVTCLKLTLLNPTVTLEDVKVLLSLVERTAQEVMAK
;
A
#
# COMPACT_ATOMS: atom_id res chain seq x y z
N MET A 1 12.98 -36.19 -25.78
CA MET A 1 12.51 -35.33 -24.72
C MET A 1 12.37 -36.21 -23.49
N SER A 2 12.94 -35.85 -22.35
CA SER A 2 12.81 -36.63 -21.12
C SER A 2 11.34 -36.77 -20.75
N ASP A 3 10.95 -37.88 -20.13
CA ASP A 3 9.57 -38.28 -19.81
C ASP A 3 8.80 -37.32 -18.85
N SER A 4 9.41 -36.20 -18.42
CA SER A 4 8.76 -35.19 -17.57
C SER A 4 8.25 -34.03 -18.42
N ASN A 5 6.94 -33.99 -18.66
CA ASN A 5 6.33 -32.77 -19.21
C ASN A 5 6.29 -31.69 -18.14
N PRO A 6 7.02 -30.57 -18.31
CA PRO A 6 7.10 -29.52 -17.28
C PRO A 6 5.85 -28.61 -17.25
N ILE A 7 4.90 -28.79 -18.18
CA ILE A 7 3.70 -27.95 -18.27
C ILE A 7 2.61 -28.48 -17.34
N LEU A 8 2.09 -27.63 -16.48
CA LEU A 8 1.02 -27.96 -15.54
C LEU A 8 -0.23 -28.52 -16.26
N PHE A 9 -0.80 -29.59 -15.71
CA PHE A 9 -2.02 -30.26 -16.20
C PHE A 9 -1.97 -30.81 -17.63
N SER A 10 -0.79 -30.96 -18.21
CA SER A 10 -0.65 -31.54 -19.55
C SER A 10 -0.67 -33.10 -19.54
N SER A 11 -0.45 -33.72 -18.38
CA SER A 11 -0.43 -35.18 -18.20
C SER A 11 -0.62 -35.56 -16.72
N ALA A 12 -0.90 -36.84 -16.43
CA ALA A 12 -0.91 -37.33 -15.06
C ALA A 12 0.43 -37.11 -14.34
N GLN A 13 1.54 -37.28 -15.05
CA GLN A 13 2.87 -37.03 -14.50
C GLN A 13 3.08 -35.54 -14.13
N SER A 14 2.54 -34.59 -14.91
CA SER A 14 2.64 -33.16 -14.56
C SER A 14 1.81 -32.81 -13.35
N ILE A 15 0.68 -33.46 -13.10
CA ILE A 15 -0.14 -33.31 -11.89
C ILE A 15 0.64 -33.80 -10.67
N GLU A 16 1.27 -34.96 -10.75
CA GLU A 16 2.11 -35.50 -9.68
C GLU A 16 3.32 -34.61 -9.39
N ALA A 17 4.00 -34.15 -10.45
CA ALA A 17 5.13 -33.23 -10.30
C ALA A 17 4.71 -31.87 -9.65
N TYR A 18 3.52 -31.37 -9.97
CA TYR A 18 2.96 -30.19 -9.31
C TYR A 18 2.73 -30.44 -7.81
N GLN A 19 2.09 -31.54 -7.45
CA GLN A 19 1.85 -31.88 -6.06
C GLN A 19 3.17 -31.94 -5.28
N GLN A 20 4.17 -32.65 -5.77
CA GLN A 20 5.49 -32.79 -5.15
C GLN A 20 6.18 -31.43 -4.96
N ALA A 21 6.16 -30.59 -6.00
CA ALA A 21 6.79 -29.25 -5.93
C ALA A 21 6.12 -28.34 -4.89
N ILE A 22 4.78 -28.34 -4.82
CA ILE A 22 4.03 -27.54 -3.84
C ILE A 22 4.25 -28.06 -2.42
N GLU A 23 4.24 -29.38 -2.21
CA GLU A 23 4.50 -30.00 -0.91
C GLU A 23 5.91 -29.66 -0.42
N GLN A 24 6.94 -29.79 -1.25
CA GLN A 24 8.33 -29.44 -0.92
C GLN A 24 8.46 -27.97 -0.55
N SER A 25 7.87 -27.06 -1.35
CA SER A 25 7.90 -25.63 -1.09
C SER A 25 7.19 -25.28 0.22
N THR A 26 6.03 -25.89 0.48
CA THR A 26 5.27 -25.69 1.72
C THR A 26 6.05 -26.19 2.94
N GLN A 27 6.69 -27.35 2.85
CA GLN A 27 7.53 -27.87 3.92
C GLN A 27 8.70 -26.93 4.25
N ALA A 28 9.37 -26.39 3.22
CA ALA A 28 10.44 -25.42 3.40
C ALA A 28 9.96 -24.15 4.11
N VAL A 29 8.81 -23.60 3.71
CA VAL A 29 8.18 -22.44 4.37
C VAL A 29 7.83 -22.77 5.82
N MET A 30 7.25 -23.94 6.11
CA MET A 30 6.91 -24.35 7.48
C MET A 30 8.15 -24.50 8.37
N GLN A 31 9.29 -24.89 7.82
CA GLN A 31 10.56 -24.95 8.55
C GLN A 31 11.10 -23.53 8.83
N TRP A 32 11.05 -22.66 7.82
CA TRP A 32 11.47 -21.27 7.96
C TRP A 32 10.62 -20.49 8.98
N LEU A 33 9.30 -20.70 9.01
CA LEU A 33 8.39 -20.06 9.97
C LEU A 33 8.66 -20.46 11.44
N LYS A 34 9.41 -21.55 11.68
CA LYS A 34 9.80 -22.00 13.02
C LYS A 34 11.14 -21.40 13.49
N GLN A 35 11.83 -20.66 12.64
CA GLN A 35 13.10 -20.02 13.01
C GLN A 35 12.82 -18.89 14.01
N PRO A 36 13.61 -18.77 15.07
CA PRO A 36 13.41 -17.74 16.09
C PRO A 36 13.95 -16.36 15.68
N GLU A 37 14.80 -16.30 14.67
CA GLU A 37 15.44 -15.07 14.23
C GLU A 37 14.52 -14.29 13.26
N MET A 38 14.44 -12.98 13.46
CA MET A 38 13.74 -12.09 12.53
C MET A 38 14.49 -11.99 11.18
N TYR A 39 15.80 -11.88 11.23
CA TYR A 39 16.68 -11.76 10.07
C TYR A 39 18.09 -12.28 10.42
N GLN A 40 18.80 -12.81 9.45
CA GLN A 40 20.18 -13.34 9.65
C GLN A 40 21.26 -12.25 9.72
N GLY A 41 20.90 -10.98 9.61
CA GLY A 41 21.85 -9.87 9.67
C GLY A 41 22.87 -9.81 8.52
N LYS A 42 22.54 -10.38 7.36
CA LYS A 42 23.46 -10.42 6.21
C LYS A 42 23.64 -9.05 5.58
N THR A 43 24.88 -8.68 5.35
CA THR A 43 25.24 -7.47 4.62
C THR A 43 25.01 -7.60 3.11
N VAL A 44 24.92 -6.47 2.41
CA VAL A 44 24.80 -6.44 0.94
C VAL A 44 25.98 -7.17 0.27
N ALA A 45 27.19 -7.04 0.81
CA ALA A 45 28.39 -7.68 0.28
C ALA A 45 28.31 -9.21 0.40
N GLU A 46 27.92 -9.73 1.57
CA GLU A 46 27.75 -11.16 1.82
C GLU A 46 26.67 -11.78 0.91
N LEU A 47 25.51 -11.09 0.75
CA LEU A 47 24.45 -11.57 -0.14
C LEU A 47 24.89 -11.57 -1.61
N ARG A 48 25.61 -10.54 -2.08
CA ARG A 48 26.16 -10.49 -3.45
C ARG A 48 27.17 -11.59 -3.73
N ASP A 49 28.01 -11.92 -2.75
CA ASP A 49 28.99 -13.02 -2.91
C ASP A 49 28.34 -14.39 -2.90
N ARG A 50 27.30 -14.56 -2.07
CA ARG A 50 26.58 -15.82 -1.92
C ARG A 50 25.61 -16.12 -3.06
N ILE A 51 24.80 -15.15 -3.51
CA ILE A 51 23.77 -15.34 -4.53
C ILE A 51 24.42 -15.30 -5.91
N LYS A 52 24.62 -16.48 -6.50
CA LYS A 52 25.16 -16.65 -7.86
C LYS A 52 24.10 -17.23 -8.77
N LEU A 53 23.72 -16.45 -9.79
CA LEU A 53 22.77 -16.88 -10.81
C LEU A 53 23.53 -17.51 -12.00
N ASP A 54 23.87 -18.79 -11.84
CA ASP A 54 24.48 -19.60 -12.90
C ASP A 54 23.44 -20.61 -13.39
N PHE A 55 22.97 -20.41 -14.61
CA PHE A 55 21.92 -21.23 -15.20
C PHE A 55 22.50 -22.43 -15.93
N ASN A 56 22.27 -23.64 -15.39
CA ASN A 56 22.68 -24.88 -16.04
C ASN A 56 21.91 -25.08 -17.36
N PRO A 57 22.60 -25.21 -18.52
CA PRO A 57 21.95 -25.39 -19.82
C PRO A 57 21.01 -26.62 -19.92
N LYS A 58 21.22 -27.62 -19.06
CA LYS A 58 20.38 -28.84 -19.00
C LYS A 58 19.24 -28.72 -17.96
N GLY A 59 19.18 -27.59 -17.21
CA GLY A 59 18.30 -27.46 -16.07
C GLY A 59 18.75 -28.25 -14.85
N LEU A 60 18.04 -28.11 -13.72
CA LEU A 60 18.32 -28.82 -12.46
C LEU A 60 17.18 -29.77 -12.07
N GLY A 61 16.01 -29.64 -12.70
CA GLY A 61 14.75 -30.24 -12.23
C GLY A 61 14.09 -29.45 -11.10
N ASN A 62 12.82 -29.77 -10.80
CA ASN A 62 12.01 -29.01 -9.84
C ASN A 62 12.59 -29.05 -8.42
N GLU A 63 12.94 -30.26 -7.94
CA GLU A 63 13.45 -30.46 -6.58
C GLU A 63 14.68 -29.60 -6.30
N ALA A 64 15.74 -29.75 -7.11
CA ALA A 64 16.98 -28.99 -6.92
C ALA A 64 16.81 -27.48 -7.17
N ALA A 65 15.87 -27.06 -8.02
CA ALA A 65 15.54 -25.65 -8.21
C ALA A 65 14.86 -25.04 -6.95
N ILE A 66 13.96 -25.79 -6.30
CA ILE A 66 13.32 -25.39 -5.04
C ILE A 66 14.37 -25.33 -3.92
N GLU A 67 15.23 -26.35 -3.78
CA GLU A 67 16.31 -26.32 -2.80
C GLU A 67 17.23 -25.11 -2.97
N ARG A 68 17.53 -24.75 -4.20
CA ARG A 68 18.34 -23.58 -4.51
C ARG A 68 17.63 -22.26 -4.17
N ALA A 69 16.31 -22.20 -4.39
CA ALA A 69 15.50 -21.04 -3.97
C ALA A 69 15.43 -20.95 -2.44
N VAL A 70 15.31 -22.04 -1.71
CA VAL A 70 15.39 -22.08 -0.25
C VAL A 70 16.75 -21.56 0.23
N GLU A 71 17.84 -22.01 -0.39
CA GLU A 71 19.20 -21.63 -0.03
C GLU A 71 19.49 -20.14 -0.27
N PHE A 72 19.09 -19.59 -1.44
CA PHE A 72 19.47 -18.23 -1.85
C PHE A 72 18.43 -17.16 -1.51
N PHE A 73 17.21 -17.55 -1.23
CA PHE A 73 16.13 -16.61 -0.93
C PHE A 73 15.53 -16.83 0.46
N LEU A 74 14.95 -18.02 0.72
CA LEU A 74 14.13 -18.23 1.91
C LEU A 74 14.94 -18.10 3.21
N LYS A 75 16.15 -18.65 3.27
CA LYS A 75 17.02 -18.61 4.46
C LYS A 75 17.42 -17.20 4.88
N ASP A 76 17.60 -16.29 3.91
CA ASP A 76 17.99 -14.91 4.16
C ASP A 76 16.80 -13.93 4.09
N SER A 77 15.57 -14.45 3.99
CA SER A 77 14.37 -13.63 4.02
C SER A 77 14.10 -13.05 5.40
N LEU A 78 13.70 -11.77 5.41
CA LEU A 78 13.25 -11.10 6.62
C LEU A 78 11.88 -11.65 7.03
N SER A 79 11.72 -12.03 8.29
CA SER A 79 10.48 -12.57 8.85
C SER A 79 9.50 -11.46 9.20
N VAL A 80 8.59 -11.14 8.26
CA VAL A 80 7.58 -10.08 8.45
C VAL A 80 6.60 -10.39 9.58
N HIS A 81 6.37 -11.67 9.87
CA HIS A 81 5.49 -12.11 10.97
C HIS A 81 6.14 -12.02 12.36
N HIS A 82 7.43 -11.73 12.44
CA HIS A 82 8.14 -11.61 13.71
C HIS A 82 7.70 -10.34 14.46
N PRO A 83 7.45 -10.41 15.80
CA PRO A 83 6.97 -9.25 16.58
C PRO A 83 7.87 -8.01 16.54
N GLN A 84 9.16 -8.20 16.26
CA GLN A 84 10.15 -7.11 16.19
C GLN A 84 10.35 -6.57 14.76
N CYS A 85 9.54 -7.01 13.78
CA CYS A 85 9.52 -6.48 12.43
C CYS A 85 8.43 -5.40 12.30
N VAL A 86 8.78 -4.14 12.57
CA VAL A 86 7.81 -3.04 12.72
C VAL A 86 8.19 -1.76 11.96
N ALA A 87 9.12 -1.84 10.99
CA ALA A 87 9.63 -0.66 10.31
C ALA A 87 8.66 -0.05 9.28
N HIS A 88 7.93 -0.89 8.56
CA HIS A 88 7.23 -0.51 7.32
C HIS A 88 5.74 -0.85 7.36
N LEU A 89 4.99 -0.28 6.41
CA LEU A 89 3.62 -0.69 6.10
C LEU A 89 3.60 -2.07 5.42
N HIS A 90 4.13 -3.06 6.11
CA HIS A 90 4.32 -4.42 5.67
C HIS A 90 3.83 -5.36 6.77
N CYS A 91 2.69 -6.00 6.53
CA CYS A 91 2.01 -6.84 7.51
C CYS A 91 2.26 -8.34 7.24
N PRO A 92 2.17 -9.20 8.25
CA PRO A 92 1.99 -10.63 8.02
C PRO A 92 0.68 -10.84 7.26
N SER A 93 0.70 -11.73 6.28
CA SER A 93 -0.50 -12.05 5.50
C SER A 93 -1.37 -13.10 6.21
N LEU A 94 -2.68 -13.04 5.95
CA LEU A 94 -3.60 -14.06 6.43
C LEU A 94 -3.30 -15.42 5.78
N VAL A 95 -3.45 -16.51 6.53
CA VAL A 95 -3.25 -17.88 6.05
C VAL A 95 -4.15 -18.17 4.83
N VAL A 96 -5.39 -17.70 4.87
CA VAL A 96 -6.33 -17.89 3.77
C VAL A 96 -5.95 -17.09 2.51
N SER A 97 -5.26 -15.96 2.66
CA SER A 97 -4.70 -15.21 1.54
C SER A 97 -3.57 -15.99 0.85
N GLN A 98 -2.74 -16.73 1.61
CA GLN A 98 -1.74 -17.63 1.05
C GLN A 98 -2.40 -18.82 0.32
N ALA A 99 -3.50 -19.34 0.84
CA ALA A 99 -4.26 -20.39 0.15
C ALA A 99 -4.87 -19.91 -1.17
N ALA A 100 -5.36 -18.66 -1.22
CA ALA A 100 -5.84 -18.04 -2.44
C ALA A 100 -4.75 -17.94 -3.51
N GLU A 101 -3.49 -17.67 -3.13
CA GLU A 101 -2.35 -17.65 -4.05
C GLU A 101 -2.15 -18.97 -4.80
N VAL A 102 -2.35 -20.10 -4.12
CA VAL A 102 -2.26 -21.43 -4.77
C VAL A 102 -3.31 -21.57 -5.87
N LEU A 103 -4.57 -21.15 -5.59
CA LEU A 103 -5.66 -21.21 -6.56
C LEU A 103 -5.42 -20.28 -7.75
N ILE A 104 -5.02 -19.02 -7.46
CA ILE A 104 -4.75 -18.02 -8.49
C ILE A 104 -3.62 -18.46 -9.41
N ASN A 105 -2.51 -18.97 -8.84
CA ASN A 105 -1.35 -19.40 -9.61
C ASN A 105 -1.64 -20.63 -10.46
N ALA A 106 -2.39 -21.59 -9.92
CA ALA A 106 -2.72 -22.81 -10.64
C ALA A 106 -3.69 -22.57 -11.82
N THR A 107 -4.65 -21.67 -11.67
CA THR A 107 -5.63 -21.35 -12.73
C THR A 107 -5.09 -20.37 -13.76
N ASN A 108 -4.14 -19.51 -13.37
CA ASN A 108 -3.44 -18.54 -14.22
C ASN A 108 -4.36 -17.72 -15.15
N GLN A 109 -5.51 -17.27 -14.64
CA GLN A 109 -6.48 -16.51 -15.41
C GLN A 109 -6.06 -15.06 -15.59
N SER A 110 -6.42 -14.46 -16.74
CA SER A 110 -6.26 -13.04 -16.99
C SER A 110 -7.57 -12.28 -16.77
N MET A 111 -7.51 -11.15 -16.06
CA MET A 111 -8.67 -10.32 -15.67
C MET A 111 -8.96 -9.21 -16.70
N ASP A 112 -8.61 -9.39 -17.96
CA ASP A 112 -8.83 -8.39 -19.01
C ASP A 112 -10.17 -8.58 -19.73
N SER A 113 -10.48 -9.77 -20.20
CA SER A 113 -11.71 -10.08 -20.92
C SER A 113 -12.52 -11.20 -20.26
N TRP A 114 -13.81 -11.18 -20.52
CA TRP A 114 -14.78 -12.16 -19.98
C TRP A 114 -14.39 -13.62 -20.25
N ASP A 115 -14.04 -13.93 -21.49
CA ASP A 115 -13.73 -15.29 -21.94
C ASP A 115 -12.49 -15.90 -21.32
N GLN A 116 -11.60 -15.08 -20.74
CA GLN A 116 -10.40 -15.52 -20.04
C GLN A 116 -10.61 -15.77 -18.55
N SER A 117 -11.65 -15.18 -17.93
CA SER A 117 -11.85 -15.25 -16.48
C SER A 117 -13.30 -15.02 -16.03
N PRO A 118 -14.28 -15.82 -16.47
CA PRO A 118 -15.69 -15.48 -16.25
C PRO A 118 -16.09 -15.32 -14.78
N SER A 119 -15.84 -16.33 -13.94
CA SER A 119 -16.19 -16.30 -12.52
C SER A 119 -15.37 -15.28 -11.73
N ALA A 120 -14.08 -15.15 -12.05
CA ALA A 120 -13.18 -14.20 -11.42
C ALA A 120 -13.62 -12.75 -11.70
N THR A 121 -14.04 -12.44 -12.92
CA THR A 121 -14.60 -11.14 -13.30
C THR A 121 -15.82 -10.77 -12.44
N ILE A 122 -16.74 -11.69 -12.25
CA ILE A 122 -17.94 -11.44 -11.42
C ILE A 122 -17.55 -11.26 -9.94
N ILE A 123 -16.61 -12.04 -9.42
CA ILE A 123 -16.15 -11.88 -8.03
C ILE A 123 -15.50 -10.50 -7.84
N GLU A 124 -14.63 -10.06 -8.76
CA GLU A 124 -14.03 -8.73 -8.68
C GLU A 124 -15.10 -7.64 -8.72
N ILE A 125 -16.05 -7.69 -9.65
CA ILE A 125 -17.17 -6.73 -9.74
C ILE A 125 -17.95 -6.69 -8.43
N LYS A 126 -18.33 -7.83 -7.86
CA LYS A 126 -19.09 -7.89 -6.60
C LYS A 126 -18.32 -7.34 -5.41
N LEU A 127 -17.02 -7.56 -5.34
CA LEU A 127 -16.18 -6.95 -4.32
C LEU A 127 -16.08 -5.43 -4.49
N ILE A 128 -15.93 -4.94 -5.72
CA ILE A 128 -15.94 -3.51 -5.99
C ILE A 128 -17.28 -2.88 -5.60
N GLU A 129 -18.41 -3.49 -5.94
CA GLU A 129 -19.73 -3.05 -5.52
C GLU A 129 -19.82 -2.95 -3.98
N TRP A 130 -19.35 -3.98 -3.28
CA TRP A 130 -19.33 -4.02 -1.83
C TRP A 130 -18.42 -2.93 -1.24
N LEU A 131 -17.18 -2.77 -1.74
CA LEU A 131 -16.24 -1.74 -1.31
C LEU A 131 -16.80 -0.33 -1.50
N ARG A 132 -17.46 -0.07 -2.62
CA ARG A 132 -18.10 1.22 -2.90
C ARG A 132 -19.19 1.55 -1.88
N THR A 133 -20.00 0.57 -1.50
CA THR A 133 -21.01 0.77 -0.43
C THR A 133 -20.35 1.03 0.92
N ARG A 134 -19.20 0.41 1.20
CA ARG A 134 -18.41 0.69 2.43
C ARG A 134 -17.84 2.10 2.42
N VAL A 135 -17.42 2.65 1.30
CA VAL A 135 -17.03 4.06 1.17
C VAL A 135 -18.21 5.00 1.35
N GLY A 136 -19.42 4.56 1.05
CA GLY A 136 -20.64 5.39 1.05
C GLY A 136 -21.03 5.89 -0.34
N TYR A 137 -20.42 5.34 -1.39
CA TYR A 137 -20.86 5.60 -2.77
C TYR A 137 -22.14 4.86 -3.12
N GLN A 138 -22.84 5.33 -4.14
CA GLN A 138 -23.98 4.58 -4.68
C GLN A 138 -23.53 3.21 -5.19
N ALA A 139 -24.44 2.23 -5.13
CA ALA A 139 -24.19 0.90 -5.66
C ALA A 139 -23.76 0.96 -7.13
N GLY A 140 -22.89 0.04 -7.53
CA GLY A 140 -22.35 -0.07 -8.88
C GLY A 140 -20.91 -0.55 -8.89
N ASP A 141 -20.38 -0.83 -10.06
CA ASP A 141 -19.08 -1.46 -10.29
C ASP A 141 -17.97 -0.48 -10.73
N ALA A 142 -18.09 0.80 -10.38
CA ALA A 142 -17.11 1.81 -10.75
C ALA A 142 -15.82 1.71 -9.89
N GLY A 143 -15.03 0.73 -10.20
CA GLY A 143 -13.74 0.45 -9.58
C GLY A 143 -13.04 -0.72 -10.25
N VAL A 144 -11.80 -0.95 -9.88
CA VAL A 144 -10.98 -2.05 -10.39
C VAL A 144 -9.87 -2.38 -9.39
N PHE A 145 -9.49 -3.65 -9.29
CA PHE A 145 -8.29 -4.03 -8.55
C PHE A 145 -7.02 -3.57 -9.29
N THR A 146 -6.02 -3.20 -8.52
CA THR A 146 -4.74 -2.65 -8.99
C THR A 146 -3.57 -3.36 -8.30
N SER A 147 -2.36 -3.12 -8.80
CA SER A 147 -1.13 -3.62 -8.15
C SER A 147 -0.77 -2.88 -6.85
N GLY A 148 -1.49 -1.80 -6.50
CA GLY A 148 -1.27 -1.03 -5.27
C GLY A 148 -1.41 0.48 -5.46
N GLY A 149 -1.19 1.22 -4.36
CA GLY A 149 -1.49 2.64 -4.22
C GLY A 149 -0.90 3.55 -5.30
N THR A 150 0.33 3.30 -5.74
CA THR A 150 0.95 4.13 -6.79
C THR A 150 0.16 4.07 -8.10
N GLN A 151 -0.31 2.87 -8.51
CA GLN A 151 -1.13 2.71 -9.71
C GLN A 151 -2.53 3.31 -9.50
N SER A 152 -3.13 3.09 -8.35
CA SER A 152 -4.46 3.65 -8.03
C SER A 152 -4.43 5.18 -7.98
N ASN A 153 -3.39 5.79 -7.39
CA ASN A 153 -3.19 7.23 -7.38
C ASN A 153 -2.94 7.78 -8.81
N LEU A 154 -2.21 7.03 -9.66
CA LEU A 154 -2.06 7.40 -11.06
C LEU A 154 -3.41 7.44 -11.78
N MET A 155 -4.26 6.44 -11.57
CA MET A 155 -5.62 6.40 -12.16
C MET A 155 -6.48 7.56 -11.68
N GLY A 156 -6.46 7.87 -10.37
CA GLY A 156 -7.20 9.00 -9.81
C GLY A 156 -6.78 10.34 -10.41
N LEU A 157 -5.48 10.58 -10.50
CA LEU A 157 -4.92 11.81 -11.06
C LEU A 157 -5.09 11.89 -12.58
N MET A 158 -5.01 10.77 -13.30
CA MET A 158 -5.23 10.71 -14.74
C MET A 158 -6.69 11.03 -15.07
N LEU A 159 -7.65 10.42 -14.39
CA LEU A 159 -9.07 10.71 -14.59
C LEU A 159 -9.42 12.14 -14.19
N ALA A 160 -8.84 12.66 -13.11
CA ALA A 160 -8.97 14.07 -12.74
C ALA A 160 -8.47 15.01 -13.86
N ARG A 161 -7.31 14.72 -14.42
CA ARG A 161 -6.73 15.44 -15.56
C ARG A 161 -7.67 15.40 -16.77
N ASP A 162 -8.10 14.23 -17.14
CA ASP A 162 -8.92 14.04 -18.33
C ASP A 162 -10.31 14.67 -18.17
N ALA A 163 -10.91 14.57 -16.99
CA ALA A 163 -12.15 15.28 -16.65
C ALA A 163 -11.97 16.81 -16.65
N PHE A 164 -10.82 17.31 -16.19
CA PHE A 164 -10.51 18.73 -16.22
C PHE A 164 -10.44 19.26 -17.66
N PHE A 165 -9.73 18.59 -18.58
CA PHE A 165 -9.65 18.98 -19.99
C PHE A 165 -10.96 18.76 -20.74
N ALA A 166 -11.71 17.69 -20.41
CA ALA A 166 -13.02 17.43 -21.02
C ALA A 166 -14.03 18.56 -20.73
N ARG A 167 -14.01 19.13 -19.52
CA ARG A 167 -14.84 20.31 -19.19
C ARG A 167 -14.50 21.55 -20.03
N GLN A 168 -13.30 21.61 -20.63
CA GLN A 168 -12.86 22.67 -21.52
C GLN A 168 -13.08 22.32 -23.02
N GLY A 169 -13.72 21.18 -23.31
CA GLY A 169 -14.00 20.70 -24.66
C GLY A 169 -12.82 19.98 -25.35
N HIS A 170 -11.82 19.54 -24.59
CA HIS A 170 -10.65 18.83 -25.12
C HIS A 170 -10.63 17.36 -24.67
N SER A 171 -10.30 16.46 -25.59
CA SER A 171 -10.06 15.04 -25.28
C SER A 171 -8.56 14.78 -25.17
N VAL A 172 -8.09 14.48 -23.97
CA VAL A 172 -6.67 14.15 -23.78
C VAL A 172 -6.28 12.88 -24.56
N GLN A 173 -7.22 11.94 -24.71
CA GLN A 173 -6.99 10.72 -25.49
C GLN A 173 -6.75 10.98 -26.98
N GLN A 174 -7.41 12.00 -27.55
CA GLN A 174 -7.33 12.33 -28.98
C GLN A 174 -6.30 13.42 -29.27
N ASP A 175 -6.33 14.48 -28.46
CA ASP A 175 -5.61 15.72 -28.72
C ASP A 175 -4.28 15.80 -27.96
N GLY A 176 -4.08 14.92 -26.95
CA GLY A 176 -3.01 15.06 -25.97
C GLY A 176 -3.28 16.22 -25.00
N LEU A 177 -2.22 16.68 -24.33
CA LEU A 177 -2.31 17.82 -23.41
C LEU A 177 -2.24 19.14 -24.19
N VAL A 178 -3.14 20.06 -23.89
CA VAL A 178 -3.27 21.35 -24.58
C VAL A 178 -3.12 22.53 -23.60
N GLY A 179 -2.81 23.73 -24.12
CA GLY A 179 -2.70 24.95 -23.34
C GLY A 179 -1.34 25.14 -22.62
N ASP A 180 -1.29 26.08 -21.67
CA ASP A 180 -0.08 26.31 -20.86
C ASP A 180 -0.03 25.36 -19.66
N LEU A 181 0.56 24.20 -19.86
CA LEU A 181 0.68 23.14 -18.85
C LEU A 181 1.44 23.60 -17.59
N ARG A 182 2.26 24.65 -17.69
CA ARG A 182 2.98 25.21 -16.53
C ARG A 182 2.05 25.89 -15.52
N LYS A 183 0.79 26.13 -15.90
CA LYS A 183 -0.25 26.69 -15.04
C LYS A 183 -1.13 25.63 -14.38
N ILE A 184 -0.98 24.37 -14.72
CA ILE A 184 -1.74 23.28 -14.10
C ILE A 184 -1.15 22.94 -12.72
N ARG A 185 -2.02 22.79 -11.70
CA ARG A 185 -1.61 22.48 -10.32
C ARG A 185 -2.40 21.30 -9.76
N VAL A 186 -1.73 20.53 -8.90
CA VAL A 186 -2.33 19.58 -7.98
C VAL A 186 -1.87 19.96 -6.57
N LEU A 187 -2.80 20.05 -5.63
CA LEU A 187 -2.51 20.35 -4.24
C LEU A 187 -2.50 19.05 -3.43
N CYS A 188 -1.52 18.89 -2.54
CA CYS A 188 -1.48 17.79 -1.58
C CYS A 188 -0.72 18.24 -0.31
N SER A 189 -0.91 17.53 0.79
CA SER A 189 -0.12 17.73 2.00
C SER A 189 1.38 17.55 1.70
N GLU A 190 2.24 18.30 2.38
CA GLU A 190 3.70 18.08 2.36
C GLU A 190 4.10 16.67 2.81
N ASN A 191 3.23 16.00 3.60
CA ASN A 191 3.39 14.63 4.06
C ASN A 191 2.69 13.59 3.15
N ALA A 192 2.13 14.01 2.00
CA ALA A 192 1.54 13.11 1.03
C ALA A 192 2.60 12.15 0.45
N HIS A 193 2.16 10.95 0.07
CA HIS A 193 3.06 9.97 -0.52
C HIS A 193 3.67 10.50 -1.84
N PHE A 194 4.96 10.26 -2.06
CA PHE A 194 5.72 10.74 -3.23
C PHE A 194 5.15 10.28 -4.58
N SER A 195 4.21 9.32 -4.59
CA SER A 195 3.50 8.91 -5.81
C SER A 195 2.74 10.07 -6.45
N VAL A 196 2.32 11.10 -5.70
CA VAL A 196 1.66 12.28 -6.28
C VAL A 196 2.62 12.98 -7.25
N GLN A 197 3.82 13.35 -6.80
CA GLN A 197 4.83 13.99 -7.63
C GLN A 197 5.25 13.09 -8.79
N LYS A 198 5.51 11.80 -8.51
CA LYS A 198 5.90 10.82 -9.51
C LYS A 198 4.85 10.68 -10.61
N ASN A 199 3.58 10.60 -10.26
CA ASN A 199 2.48 10.47 -11.21
C ASN A 199 2.30 11.74 -12.04
N MET A 200 2.44 12.94 -11.46
CA MET A 200 2.40 14.19 -12.22
C MET A 200 3.53 14.28 -13.25
N ALA A 201 4.73 13.80 -12.90
CA ALA A 201 5.84 13.71 -13.86
C ALA A 201 5.55 12.68 -14.97
N LEU A 202 5.03 11.50 -14.64
CA LEU A 202 4.66 10.46 -15.60
C LEU A 202 3.59 10.95 -16.60
N MET A 203 2.66 11.79 -16.14
CA MET A 203 1.61 12.38 -16.95
C MET A 203 2.08 13.60 -17.79
N GLY A 204 3.37 13.95 -17.76
CA GLY A 204 3.95 15.05 -18.52
C GLY A 204 3.72 16.44 -17.93
N LEU A 205 3.22 16.54 -16.70
CA LEU A 205 2.96 17.80 -16.00
C LEU A 205 4.12 18.25 -15.09
N GLY A 206 5.02 17.32 -14.73
CA GLY A 206 6.24 17.57 -13.98
C GLY A 206 6.01 17.79 -12.46
N TYR A 207 7.09 17.69 -11.67
CA TYR A 207 7.06 17.86 -10.23
C TYR A 207 6.60 19.26 -9.78
N GLN A 208 6.90 20.29 -10.57
CA GLN A 208 6.55 21.69 -10.28
C GLN A 208 5.04 21.96 -10.33
N SER A 209 4.26 21.05 -10.89
CA SER A 209 2.80 21.14 -10.86
C SER A 209 2.20 20.80 -9.50
N VAL A 210 2.97 20.18 -8.59
CA VAL A 210 2.52 19.83 -7.25
C VAL A 210 2.79 20.97 -6.27
N VAL A 211 1.72 21.50 -5.70
CA VAL A 211 1.76 22.53 -4.66
C VAL A 211 1.58 21.84 -3.31
N GLN A 212 2.61 21.94 -2.48
CA GLN A 212 2.57 21.40 -1.13
C GLN A 212 1.80 22.32 -0.21
N VAL A 213 0.86 21.76 0.54
CA VAL A 213 0.09 22.39 1.62
C VAL A 213 0.74 21.97 2.94
N LYS A 214 0.93 22.93 3.82
CA LYS A 214 1.48 22.68 5.16
C LYS A 214 0.57 21.77 5.97
N THR A 215 1.14 21.19 7.01
CA THR A 215 0.40 20.38 7.97
C THR A 215 0.16 21.12 9.28
N ASP A 216 -0.90 20.72 9.99
CA ASP A 216 -1.20 21.15 11.34
C ASP A 216 -0.31 20.39 12.38
N GLU A 217 -0.50 20.67 13.65
CA GLU A 217 0.21 20.02 14.77
C GLU A 217 -0.04 18.51 14.87
N PHE A 218 -1.07 17.98 14.18
CA PHE A 218 -1.39 16.55 14.07
C PHE A 218 -0.92 15.95 12.75
N SER A 219 -0.10 16.66 11.97
CA SER A 219 0.42 16.25 10.67
C SER A 219 -0.65 16.02 9.59
N ARG A 220 -1.82 16.63 9.75
CA ARG A 220 -2.91 16.63 8.78
C ARG A 220 -2.81 17.87 7.89
N MET A 221 -3.32 17.82 6.67
CA MET A 221 -3.41 18.98 5.80
C MET A 221 -4.07 20.17 6.52
N ASP A 222 -3.36 21.29 6.62
CA ASP A 222 -3.86 22.54 7.24
C ASP A 222 -4.86 23.21 6.29
N LEU A 223 -6.11 23.33 6.74
CA LEU A 223 -7.19 23.91 5.94
C LEU A 223 -6.99 25.41 5.67
N THR A 224 -6.31 26.11 6.55
CA THR A 224 -6.00 27.54 6.38
C THR A 224 -4.97 27.72 5.27
N ASP A 225 -3.90 26.93 5.29
CA ASP A 225 -2.89 26.95 4.23
C ASP A 225 -3.47 26.43 2.90
N LEU A 226 -4.32 25.39 2.93
CA LEU A 226 -5.01 24.90 1.72
C LEU A 226 -5.84 26.02 1.07
N ALA A 227 -6.66 26.74 1.85
CA ALA A 227 -7.47 27.85 1.33
C ALA A 227 -6.58 28.96 0.75
N ALA A 228 -5.51 29.34 1.46
CA ALA A 228 -4.55 30.34 0.99
C ALA A 228 -3.84 29.90 -0.31
N LYS A 229 -3.46 28.61 -0.45
CA LYS A 229 -2.86 28.08 -1.68
C LYS A 229 -3.83 28.09 -2.87
N ILE A 230 -5.10 27.77 -2.64
CA ILE A 230 -6.14 27.86 -3.66
C ILE A 230 -6.30 29.30 -4.14
N GLU A 231 -6.39 30.27 -3.22
CA GLU A 231 -6.47 31.70 -3.55
C GLU A 231 -5.23 32.18 -4.30
N GLN A 232 -4.04 31.75 -3.88
CA GLN A 232 -2.78 32.07 -4.55
C GLN A 232 -2.73 31.55 -6.00
N CYS A 233 -3.12 30.29 -6.22
CA CYS A 233 -3.20 29.71 -7.56
C CYS A 233 -4.16 30.53 -8.44
N ASN A 234 -5.35 30.85 -7.94
CA ASN A 234 -6.33 31.65 -8.67
C ASN A 234 -5.80 33.04 -9.02
N ALA A 235 -5.14 33.72 -8.08
CA ALA A 235 -4.54 35.04 -8.30
C ALA A 235 -3.43 35.00 -9.38
N ASN A 236 -2.68 33.90 -9.45
CA ASN A 236 -1.63 33.69 -10.46
C ASN A 236 -2.18 33.23 -11.83
N GLY A 237 -3.49 33.05 -11.97
CA GLY A 237 -4.13 32.49 -13.14
C GLY A 237 -3.71 31.03 -13.39
N GLU A 238 -3.41 30.29 -12.32
CA GLU A 238 -3.15 28.86 -12.33
C GLU A 238 -4.45 28.08 -12.17
N GLN A 239 -4.48 26.87 -12.69
CA GLN A 239 -5.68 26.03 -12.75
C GLN A 239 -5.47 24.77 -11.89
N ILE A 240 -6.29 24.61 -10.88
CA ILE A 240 -6.19 23.46 -10.00
C ILE A 240 -6.96 22.29 -10.56
N LEU A 241 -6.22 21.24 -10.92
CA LEU A 241 -6.74 20.00 -11.48
C LEU A 241 -7.37 19.12 -10.39
N ALA A 242 -6.66 18.93 -9.27
CA ALA A 242 -7.12 18.10 -8.16
C ALA A 242 -6.50 18.52 -6.82
N ILE A 243 -7.19 18.15 -5.75
CA ILE A 243 -6.62 18.06 -4.42
C ILE A 243 -6.48 16.57 -4.06
N VAL A 244 -5.28 16.16 -3.62
CA VAL A 244 -5.03 14.82 -3.10
C VAL A 244 -4.98 14.89 -1.58
N ALA A 245 -6.01 14.37 -0.94
CA ALA A 245 -6.04 14.19 0.50
C ALA A 245 -5.52 12.79 0.87
N THR A 246 -4.91 12.65 2.03
CA THR A 246 -4.33 11.39 2.50
C THR A 246 -5.09 10.88 3.71
N ALA A 247 -5.57 9.65 3.65
CA ALA A 247 -6.11 8.92 4.79
C ALA A 247 -5.07 7.91 5.28
N GLY A 248 -4.14 8.38 6.10
CA GLY A 248 -3.02 7.62 6.64
C GLY A 248 -1.71 7.92 5.92
N THR A 249 -1.02 9.00 6.31
CA THR A 249 0.32 9.31 5.83
C THR A 249 1.32 8.21 6.18
N THR A 250 2.32 7.99 5.33
CA THR A 250 3.23 6.82 5.41
C THR A 250 3.94 6.69 6.76
N ASP A 251 4.36 7.79 7.35
CA ASP A 251 5.14 7.76 8.58
C ASP A 251 4.27 8.03 9.82
N ALA A 252 3.49 9.08 9.79
CA ALA A 252 2.70 9.51 10.93
C ALA A 252 1.34 8.79 11.08
N GLY A 253 0.81 8.21 10.01
CA GLY A 253 -0.54 7.68 9.99
C GLY A 253 -1.62 8.75 10.12
N ALA A 254 -1.28 10.01 9.83
CA ALA A 254 -2.21 11.12 9.93
C ALA A 254 -3.29 11.05 8.85
N ILE A 255 -4.50 11.42 9.21
CA ILE A 255 -5.66 11.42 8.30
C ILE A 255 -6.11 12.87 8.11
N ASP A 256 -6.08 13.34 6.87
CA ASP A 256 -6.51 14.67 6.48
C ASP A 256 -8.01 14.90 6.78
N PRO A 257 -8.45 16.15 7.01
CA PRO A 257 -9.85 16.47 7.31
C PRO A 257 -10.72 16.37 6.03
N LEU A 258 -11.04 15.12 5.59
CA LEU A 258 -11.60 14.80 4.27
C LEU A 258 -12.87 15.58 3.96
N ARG A 259 -13.82 15.67 4.91
CA ARG A 259 -15.09 16.41 4.72
C ARG A 259 -14.85 17.88 4.39
N ALA A 260 -14.02 18.55 5.18
CA ALA A 260 -13.74 19.97 4.98
C ALA A 260 -12.99 20.22 3.65
N ILE A 261 -12.08 19.34 3.27
CA ILE A 261 -11.38 19.40 1.98
C ILE A 261 -12.37 19.22 0.83
N ALA A 262 -13.26 18.22 0.90
CA ALA A 262 -14.27 17.96 -0.12
C ALA A 262 -15.24 19.14 -0.29
N GLU A 263 -15.70 19.71 0.83
CA GLU A 263 -16.60 20.88 0.81
C GLU A 263 -15.92 22.14 0.25
N LEU A 264 -14.63 22.31 0.51
CA LEU A 264 -13.85 23.42 -0.03
C LEU A 264 -13.65 23.25 -1.56
N ALA A 265 -13.28 22.06 -1.99
CA ALA A 265 -13.07 21.71 -3.39
C ALA A 265 -14.35 21.83 -4.23
N ALA A 266 -15.50 21.42 -3.68
CA ALA A 266 -16.79 21.49 -4.36
C ALA A 266 -17.17 22.91 -4.76
N LYS A 267 -16.83 23.94 -3.96
CA LYS A 267 -17.10 25.34 -4.27
C LYS A 267 -16.42 25.85 -5.55
N GLN A 268 -15.35 25.17 -5.96
CA GLN A 268 -14.54 25.52 -7.13
C GLN A 268 -14.51 24.45 -8.21
N ASN A 269 -15.34 23.39 -8.05
CA ASN A 269 -15.41 22.26 -8.96
C ASN A 269 -14.03 21.57 -9.19
N ILE A 270 -13.26 21.44 -8.10
CA ILE A 270 -11.96 20.77 -8.08
C ILE A 270 -12.17 19.29 -7.74
N TRP A 271 -11.52 18.38 -8.47
CA TRP A 271 -11.52 16.94 -8.18
C TRP A 271 -10.82 16.66 -6.85
N VAL A 272 -11.40 15.80 -6.03
CA VAL A 272 -10.77 15.31 -4.82
C VAL A 272 -10.46 13.82 -4.96
N HIS A 273 -9.20 13.49 -4.86
CA HIS A 273 -8.71 12.11 -4.76
C HIS A 273 -8.25 11.84 -3.34
N VAL A 274 -8.65 10.70 -2.77
CA VAL A 274 -8.16 10.28 -1.45
C VAL A 274 -7.21 9.10 -1.59
N ASP A 275 -5.96 9.32 -1.22
CA ASP A 275 -5.03 8.22 -0.98
C ASP A 275 -5.33 7.59 0.38
N ALA A 276 -6.17 6.57 0.38
CA ALA A 276 -6.51 5.76 1.55
C ALA A 276 -5.82 4.40 1.52
N ALA A 277 -4.66 4.31 0.88
CA ALA A 277 -3.90 3.07 0.75
C ALA A 277 -3.65 2.39 2.09
N TRP A 278 -3.46 3.17 3.16
CA TRP A 278 -3.33 2.61 4.49
C TRP A 278 -4.63 2.73 5.31
N GLY A 279 -5.10 3.94 5.55
CA GLY A 279 -6.24 4.19 6.43
C GLY A 279 -7.57 3.70 5.90
N GLY A 280 -7.65 3.33 4.62
CA GLY A 280 -8.85 2.72 4.04
C GLY A 280 -9.32 1.44 4.75
N ALA A 281 -8.43 0.76 5.48
CA ALA A 281 -8.82 -0.38 6.32
C ALA A 281 -9.84 0.00 7.39
N LEU A 282 -9.86 1.24 7.85
CA LEU A 282 -10.84 1.74 8.82
C LEU A 282 -12.29 1.71 8.30
N LEU A 283 -12.51 1.51 7.00
CA LEU A 283 -13.83 1.23 6.44
C LEU A 283 -14.47 -0.03 7.05
N MET A 284 -13.66 -0.94 7.60
CA MET A 284 -14.13 -2.14 8.30
C MET A 284 -14.41 -1.90 9.79
N SER A 285 -13.81 -0.87 10.40
CA SER A 285 -13.92 -0.56 11.82
C SER A 285 -15.22 0.19 12.13
N GLU A 286 -15.93 -0.24 13.17
CA GLU A 286 -17.02 0.57 13.73
C GLU A 286 -16.45 1.63 14.69
N GLN A 287 -15.38 1.31 15.39
CA GLN A 287 -14.77 2.17 16.40
C GLN A 287 -14.04 3.37 15.79
N TYR A 288 -13.27 3.14 14.72
CA TYR A 288 -12.37 4.16 14.14
C TYR A 288 -12.80 4.67 12.77
N ARG A 289 -13.91 4.16 12.21
CA ARG A 289 -14.43 4.60 10.90
C ARG A 289 -14.67 6.12 10.83
N HIS A 290 -15.02 6.75 11.95
CA HIS A 290 -15.27 8.18 12.02
C HIS A 290 -14.07 9.05 11.61
N TYR A 291 -12.83 8.51 11.64
CA TYR A 291 -11.66 9.20 11.08
C TYR A 291 -11.74 9.42 9.56
N LEU A 292 -12.54 8.64 8.86
CA LEU A 292 -12.76 8.75 7.41
C LEU A 292 -14.01 9.59 7.06
N ASP A 293 -14.52 10.39 8.01
CA ASP A 293 -15.70 11.23 7.76
C ASP A 293 -15.48 12.14 6.55
N GLY A 294 -16.41 12.10 5.58
CA GLY A 294 -16.33 12.82 4.30
C GLY A 294 -15.72 12.03 3.15
N ILE A 295 -15.27 10.78 3.34
CA ILE A 295 -14.72 9.95 2.25
C ILE A 295 -15.78 9.67 1.17
N GLU A 296 -17.06 9.67 1.53
CA GLU A 296 -18.19 9.49 0.60
C GLU A 296 -18.41 10.69 -0.34
N LEU A 297 -17.80 11.83 -0.03
CA LEU A 297 -17.97 13.06 -0.81
C LEU A 297 -16.98 13.18 -1.96
N VAL A 298 -15.85 12.48 -1.90
CA VAL A 298 -14.72 12.65 -2.83
C VAL A 298 -14.96 11.92 -4.16
N ASP A 299 -14.19 12.27 -5.20
CA ASP A 299 -14.40 11.73 -6.56
C ASP A 299 -13.77 10.35 -6.75
N SER A 300 -12.66 10.07 -6.08
CA SER A 300 -11.96 8.79 -6.20
C SER A 300 -11.16 8.43 -4.95
N VAL A 301 -10.99 7.13 -4.70
CA VAL A 301 -10.32 6.57 -3.53
C VAL A 301 -9.37 5.46 -3.93
N THR A 302 -8.18 5.46 -3.35
CA THR A 302 -7.19 4.38 -3.39
C THR A 302 -7.28 3.53 -2.13
N LEU A 303 -7.25 2.21 -2.27
CA LEU A 303 -7.15 1.24 -1.16
C LEU A 303 -6.01 0.26 -1.42
N ASP A 304 -5.21 -0.09 -0.39
CA ASP A 304 -4.21 -1.17 -0.47
C ASP A 304 -4.56 -2.31 0.48
N PHE A 305 -4.93 -3.44 -0.09
CA PHE A 305 -5.27 -4.62 0.69
C PHE A 305 -4.05 -5.35 1.23
N HIS A 306 -2.89 -5.17 0.60
CA HIS A 306 -1.61 -5.71 1.08
C HIS A 306 -0.96 -4.90 2.22
N LYS A 307 -1.66 -3.87 2.74
CA LYS A 307 -1.31 -3.16 3.99
C LYS A 307 -2.20 -3.67 5.13
N GLN A 308 -2.98 -2.84 5.77
CA GLN A 308 -3.77 -3.19 6.96
C GLN A 308 -5.04 -4.03 6.66
N PHE A 309 -5.18 -4.56 5.44
CA PHE A 309 -6.11 -5.66 5.13
C PHE A 309 -5.43 -7.03 5.07
N PHE A 310 -4.13 -7.11 5.39
CA PHE A 310 -3.36 -8.35 5.60
C PHE A 310 -3.33 -9.31 4.39
N GLN A 311 -3.43 -8.78 3.18
CA GLN A 311 -3.33 -9.60 1.98
C GLN A 311 -1.87 -9.74 1.53
N THR A 312 -1.57 -10.82 0.83
CA THR A 312 -0.29 -10.98 0.14
C THR A 312 -0.07 -9.87 -0.90
N ILE A 313 1.15 -9.38 -1.03
CA ILE A 313 1.56 -8.41 -2.05
C ILE A 313 1.55 -9.10 -3.44
N SER A 314 1.00 -8.46 -4.48
CA SER A 314 0.39 -7.14 -4.51
C SER A 314 -1.14 -7.25 -4.49
N CYS A 315 -1.82 -6.30 -3.87
CA CYS A 315 -3.28 -6.26 -3.88
C CYS A 315 -3.75 -4.86 -3.46
N GLY A 316 -4.38 -4.14 -4.35
CA GLY A 316 -4.97 -2.83 -4.12
C GLY A 316 -6.23 -2.64 -4.94
N ALA A 317 -6.94 -1.53 -4.77
CA ALA A 317 -8.06 -1.13 -5.61
C ALA A 317 -8.12 0.39 -5.79
N PHE A 318 -8.66 0.76 -6.94
CA PHE A 318 -9.10 2.11 -7.26
C PHE A 318 -10.64 2.13 -7.32
N LEU A 319 -11.24 3.07 -6.59
CA LEU A 319 -12.69 3.27 -6.58
C LEU A 319 -13.02 4.66 -7.12
N LEU A 320 -14.01 4.73 -7.98
CA LEU A 320 -14.47 5.95 -8.63
C LEU A 320 -15.92 6.23 -8.21
N LYS A 321 -16.25 7.48 -7.87
CA LYS A 321 -17.61 7.86 -7.47
C LYS A 321 -18.57 7.77 -8.65
N GLU A 322 -18.21 8.38 -9.78
CA GLU A 322 -19.03 8.49 -10.98
C GLU A 322 -18.49 7.58 -12.09
N ALA A 323 -19.20 6.48 -12.39
CA ALA A 323 -18.78 5.49 -13.39
C ALA A 323 -18.53 6.09 -14.79
N ARG A 324 -19.28 7.17 -15.15
CA ARG A 324 -19.12 7.85 -16.46
C ARG A 324 -17.69 8.34 -16.72
N HIS A 325 -16.90 8.60 -15.69
CA HIS A 325 -15.53 9.07 -15.89
C HIS A 325 -14.59 7.99 -16.46
N TYR A 326 -14.98 6.70 -16.44
CA TYR A 326 -14.21 5.67 -17.14
C TYR A 326 -14.21 5.85 -18.65
N GLU A 327 -15.20 6.54 -19.24
CA GLU A 327 -15.20 6.87 -20.67
C GLU A 327 -13.98 7.73 -21.08
N LEU A 328 -13.40 8.47 -20.11
CA LEU A 328 -12.19 9.28 -20.33
C LEU A 328 -10.91 8.47 -20.51
N MET A 329 -10.91 7.18 -20.16
CA MET A 329 -9.75 6.30 -20.33
C MET A 329 -10.03 5.07 -21.19
N ARG A 330 -11.29 4.89 -21.60
CA ARG A 330 -11.72 3.72 -22.34
C ARG A 330 -11.07 3.67 -23.72
N TYR A 331 -10.55 2.52 -24.07
CA TYR A 331 -10.08 2.19 -25.40
C TYR A 331 -10.76 0.90 -25.87
N GLN A 332 -11.29 0.91 -27.10
CA GLN A 332 -11.94 -0.26 -27.69
C GLN A 332 -10.94 -1.03 -28.55
N ALA A 333 -10.85 -2.33 -28.33
CA ALA A 333 -10.09 -3.25 -29.14
C ALA A 333 -10.97 -4.45 -29.51
N ALA A 334 -11.15 -4.71 -30.80
CA ALA A 334 -12.07 -5.75 -31.28
C ALA A 334 -11.82 -7.16 -30.71
N TYR A 335 -10.61 -7.44 -30.23
CA TYR A 335 -10.22 -8.74 -29.68
C TYR A 335 -10.35 -8.84 -28.15
N LEU A 336 -10.64 -7.74 -27.43
CA LEU A 336 -10.71 -7.72 -25.97
C LEU A 336 -12.05 -7.24 -25.41
N ASN A 337 -12.63 -6.22 -26.02
CA ASN A 337 -13.85 -5.56 -25.57
C ASN A 337 -14.61 -5.00 -26.78
N SER A 338 -15.16 -5.91 -27.60
CA SER A 338 -15.91 -5.53 -28.80
C SER A 338 -17.17 -4.71 -28.46
N GLU A 339 -17.62 -3.86 -29.38
CA GLU A 339 -18.91 -3.14 -29.23
C GLU A 339 -20.06 -4.13 -29.03
N PHE A 340 -20.02 -5.27 -29.72
CA PHE A 340 -21.02 -6.34 -29.60
C PHE A 340 -21.10 -6.88 -28.16
N ASP A 341 -19.94 -7.14 -27.50
CA ASP A 341 -19.92 -7.63 -26.13
C ASP A 341 -20.53 -6.62 -25.17
N GLU A 342 -20.22 -5.34 -25.35
CA GLU A 342 -20.74 -4.26 -24.51
C GLU A 342 -22.26 -4.08 -24.67
N GLU A 343 -22.78 -4.10 -25.91
CA GLU A 343 -24.21 -4.08 -26.21
C GLU A 343 -24.93 -5.31 -25.61
N ALA A 344 -24.25 -6.46 -25.59
CA ALA A 344 -24.74 -7.68 -24.96
C ALA A 344 -24.59 -7.68 -23.42
N GLY A 345 -23.99 -6.63 -22.81
CA GLY A 345 -23.78 -6.52 -21.37
C GLY A 345 -22.68 -7.44 -20.82
N VAL A 346 -21.76 -7.89 -21.66
CA VAL A 346 -20.60 -8.72 -21.26
C VAL A 346 -19.56 -7.85 -20.55
N PRO A 347 -19.21 -8.14 -19.28
CA PRO A 347 -18.30 -7.29 -18.54
C PRO A 347 -16.83 -7.58 -18.90
N ASN A 348 -16.17 -6.67 -19.58
CA ASN A 348 -14.73 -6.70 -19.86
C ASN A 348 -14.00 -5.66 -19.01
N LEU A 349 -13.22 -6.11 -18.01
CA LEU A 349 -12.59 -5.21 -17.02
C LEU A 349 -11.44 -4.37 -17.59
N VAL A 350 -10.91 -4.72 -18.75
CA VAL A 350 -9.87 -3.95 -19.46
C VAL A 350 -10.29 -2.51 -19.71
N SER A 351 -11.57 -2.24 -19.90
CA SER A 351 -12.11 -0.89 -20.10
C SER A 351 -11.97 0.03 -18.87
N LYS A 352 -11.74 -0.54 -17.69
CA LYS A 352 -11.61 0.16 -16.40
C LYS A 352 -10.18 0.13 -15.84
N SER A 353 -9.23 -0.50 -16.53
CA SER A 353 -7.88 -0.75 -16.04
C SER A 353 -6.81 -0.09 -16.91
N LEU A 354 -5.72 0.39 -16.28
CA LEU A 354 -4.50 0.78 -17.00
C LEU A 354 -3.75 -0.41 -17.58
N GLN A 355 -3.85 -1.56 -16.92
CA GLN A 355 -3.23 -2.81 -17.37
C GLN A 355 -4.22 -3.59 -18.21
N THR A 356 -3.75 -4.21 -19.27
CA THR A 356 -4.53 -5.18 -20.03
C THR A 356 -4.59 -6.47 -19.23
N THR A 357 -3.53 -7.26 -19.23
CA THR A 357 -3.43 -8.50 -18.44
C THR A 357 -3.25 -8.18 -16.97
N ARG A 358 -4.14 -8.68 -16.12
CA ARG A 358 -4.07 -8.56 -14.66
C ARG A 358 -4.28 -9.92 -14.00
N ARG A 359 -3.68 -10.05 -12.83
CA ARG A 359 -3.84 -11.22 -11.95
C ARG A 359 -5.16 -11.12 -11.18
N PHE A 360 -5.76 -12.26 -10.82
CA PHE A 360 -7.00 -12.31 -10.04
C PHE A 360 -6.75 -12.05 -8.53
N ASP A 361 -6.21 -10.90 -8.18
CA ASP A 361 -5.88 -10.56 -6.79
C ASP A 361 -7.10 -10.36 -5.89
N ALA A 362 -8.29 -10.12 -6.45
CA ALA A 362 -9.54 -10.00 -5.73
C ALA A 362 -9.91 -11.26 -4.92
N LEU A 363 -9.50 -12.45 -5.39
CA LEU A 363 -9.76 -13.71 -4.69
C LEU A 363 -9.19 -13.71 -3.27
N LYS A 364 -8.04 -13.09 -3.06
CA LYS A 364 -7.40 -13.00 -1.74
C LYS A 364 -8.30 -12.31 -0.72
N LEU A 365 -8.82 -11.14 -1.09
CA LEU A 365 -9.70 -10.37 -0.22
C LEU A 365 -11.05 -11.10 0.00
N TRP A 366 -11.63 -11.64 -1.07
CA TRP A 366 -12.87 -12.40 -0.97
C TRP A 366 -12.76 -13.58 0.00
N MET A 367 -11.76 -14.44 -0.19
CA MET A 367 -11.54 -15.58 0.71
C MET A 367 -11.26 -15.16 2.14
N SER A 368 -10.60 -14.03 2.34
CA SER A 368 -10.33 -13.50 3.68
C SER A 368 -11.60 -13.00 4.38
N LEU A 369 -12.49 -12.35 3.64
CA LEU A 369 -13.79 -11.91 4.15
C LEU A 369 -14.71 -13.10 4.47
N GLU A 370 -14.71 -14.14 3.62
CA GLU A 370 -15.46 -15.37 3.86
C GLU A 370 -14.94 -16.14 5.09
N ALA A 371 -13.61 -16.19 5.27
CA ALA A 371 -13.01 -16.97 6.34
C ALA A 371 -13.12 -16.31 7.72
N LEU A 372 -12.95 -14.99 7.80
CA LEU A 372 -12.95 -14.27 9.07
C LEU A 372 -14.32 -13.63 9.41
N GLY A 373 -15.11 -13.29 8.39
CA GLY A 373 -16.26 -12.42 8.57
C GLY A 373 -15.86 -10.97 8.88
N GLN A 374 -16.81 -10.06 8.85
CA GLN A 374 -16.55 -8.63 9.01
C GLN A 374 -16.12 -8.26 10.44
N GLU A 375 -16.71 -8.89 11.44
CA GLU A 375 -16.43 -8.59 12.87
C GLU A 375 -15.01 -8.95 13.28
N GLN A 376 -14.55 -10.15 12.95
CA GLN A 376 -13.18 -10.55 13.27
C GLN A 376 -12.16 -9.75 12.45
N TYR A 377 -12.51 -9.43 11.22
CA TYR A 377 -11.66 -8.59 10.35
C TYR A 377 -11.50 -7.18 10.94
N ALA A 378 -12.60 -6.57 11.41
CA ALA A 378 -12.58 -5.29 12.10
C ALA A 378 -11.72 -5.35 13.38
N ALA A 379 -11.90 -6.39 14.18
CA ALA A 379 -11.16 -6.53 15.43
C ALA A 379 -9.63 -6.56 15.27
N ILE A 380 -9.12 -7.24 14.23
CA ILE A 380 -7.67 -7.26 13.96
C ILE A 380 -7.15 -5.93 13.43
N ILE A 381 -7.98 -5.13 12.72
CA ILE A 381 -7.63 -3.77 12.30
C ILE A 381 -7.60 -2.83 13.50
N ASP A 382 -8.61 -2.88 14.35
CA ASP A 382 -8.76 -2.04 15.54
C ASP A 382 -7.65 -2.31 16.56
N HIS A 383 -7.18 -3.56 16.65
CA HIS A 383 -6.07 -3.94 17.51
C HIS A 383 -4.83 -3.07 17.25
N GLY A 384 -4.41 -2.90 15.99
CA GLY A 384 -3.22 -2.13 15.65
C GLY A 384 -3.32 -0.65 16.08
N VAL A 385 -4.50 -0.04 15.89
CA VAL A 385 -4.75 1.36 16.30
C VAL A 385 -4.74 1.49 17.82
N THR A 386 -5.43 0.57 18.49
CA THR A 386 -5.49 0.54 19.98
C THR A 386 -4.10 0.30 20.57
N LEU A 387 -3.33 -0.62 20.02
CA LEU A 387 -1.96 -0.91 20.46
C LEU A 387 -1.06 0.32 20.30
N ALA A 388 -1.14 1.03 19.20
CA ALA A 388 -0.36 2.26 18.98
C ALA A 388 -0.65 3.33 20.05
N GLN A 389 -1.92 3.49 20.44
CA GLN A 389 -2.30 4.41 21.53
C GLN A 389 -1.73 3.98 22.88
N GLN A 390 -1.76 2.68 23.19
CA GLN A 390 -1.18 2.12 24.40
C GLN A 390 0.35 2.28 24.44
N VAL A 391 1.02 2.04 23.32
CA VAL A 391 2.47 2.22 23.18
C VAL A 391 2.85 3.68 23.34
N ALA A 392 2.10 4.61 22.74
CA ALA A 392 2.32 6.05 22.89
C ALA A 392 2.18 6.50 24.35
N ALA A 393 1.20 5.97 25.08
CA ALA A 393 1.05 6.23 26.52
C ALA A 393 2.26 5.70 27.31
N TYR A 394 2.70 4.48 27.02
CA TYR A 394 3.87 3.89 27.66
C TYR A 394 5.16 4.67 27.37
N VAL A 395 5.40 5.08 26.11
CA VAL A 395 6.58 5.88 25.72
C VAL A 395 6.64 7.19 26.51
N LYS A 396 5.51 7.87 26.76
CA LYS A 396 5.47 9.13 27.56
C LYS A 396 5.91 8.95 29.01
N GLU A 397 5.80 7.74 29.55
CA GLU A 397 6.21 7.42 30.92
C GLU A 397 7.71 7.10 31.03
N GLN A 398 8.42 6.87 29.91
CA GLN A 398 9.82 6.48 29.89
C GLN A 398 10.73 7.72 29.83
N SER A 399 11.68 7.83 30.76
CA SER A 399 12.58 8.99 30.87
C SER A 399 13.61 9.09 29.71
N ALA A 400 13.90 7.98 29.05
CA ALA A 400 14.86 7.91 27.93
C ALA A 400 14.18 8.00 26.56
N LEU A 401 12.85 8.02 26.50
CA LEU A 401 12.10 8.04 25.24
C LEU A 401 11.25 9.33 25.18
N GLU A 402 11.11 9.88 23.99
CA GLU A 402 10.28 11.05 23.71
C GLU A 402 9.28 10.70 22.62
N LEU A 403 7.99 10.80 22.91
CA LEU A 403 6.94 10.67 21.90
C LEU A 403 6.93 11.90 21.01
N VAL A 404 7.06 11.71 19.69
CA VAL A 404 7.09 12.81 18.72
C VAL A 404 5.70 13.35 18.43
N MET A 405 4.70 12.46 18.30
CA MET A 405 3.31 12.84 18.10
C MET A 405 2.34 11.77 18.61
N GLN A 406 1.10 12.16 18.85
CA GLN A 406 0.02 11.24 19.21
C GLN A 406 -0.45 10.46 17.96
N PRO A 407 -0.48 9.11 17.97
CA PRO A 407 -0.89 8.31 16.82
C PRO A 407 -2.39 8.42 16.53
N GLN A 408 -2.75 8.43 15.24
CA GLN A 408 -4.13 8.28 14.74
C GLN A 408 -4.38 6.87 14.18
N LEU A 409 -3.38 6.29 13.51
CA LEU A 409 -3.37 4.90 13.05
C LEU A 409 -2.34 4.07 13.84
N ALA A 410 -1.94 2.95 13.28
CA ALA A 410 -1.03 2.00 13.92
C ALA A 410 0.47 2.40 13.80
N SER A 411 0.81 3.70 13.80
CA SER A 411 2.19 4.21 13.77
C SER A 411 2.53 4.99 15.03
N VAL A 412 3.68 4.69 15.64
CA VAL A 412 4.21 5.43 16.78
C VAL A 412 5.56 6.02 16.43
N LEU A 413 5.65 7.35 16.40
CA LEU A 413 6.89 8.09 16.20
C LEU A 413 7.47 8.48 17.56
N PHE A 414 8.70 8.08 17.81
CA PHE A 414 9.40 8.39 19.04
C PHE A 414 10.89 8.53 18.79
N ARG A 415 11.63 9.10 19.74
CA ARG A 415 13.09 9.11 19.69
C ARG A 415 13.69 8.74 21.03
N PHE A 416 14.84 8.09 20.99
CA PHE A 416 15.68 7.93 22.16
C PHE A 416 16.38 9.26 22.47
N ARG A 417 16.29 9.71 23.72
CA ARG A 417 17.02 10.89 24.24
C ARG A 417 17.93 10.45 25.38
N PRO A 418 19.26 10.61 25.20
CA PRO A 418 20.19 10.31 26.30
C PRO A 418 20.02 11.31 27.45
N GLN A 419 20.29 10.87 28.66
CA GLN A 419 20.31 11.76 29.83
C GLN A 419 21.50 12.73 29.83
N THR A 420 22.55 12.43 29.08
CA THR A 420 23.70 13.31 28.83
C THR A 420 23.30 14.42 27.85
N GLN A 421 23.84 15.61 28.06
CA GLN A 421 23.59 16.74 27.18
C GLN A 421 24.10 16.44 25.76
N MET A 422 23.21 16.47 24.79
CA MET A 422 23.47 16.24 23.37
C MET A 422 22.60 17.20 22.55
N ASP A 423 23.12 17.76 21.49
CA ASP A 423 22.37 18.61 20.59
C ASP A 423 21.42 17.80 19.68
N ASP A 424 20.49 18.47 19.02
CA ASP A 424 19.49 17.78 18.16
C ASP A 424 20.14 17.03 17.00
N ALA A 425 21.27 17.50 16.45
CA ALA A 425 22.00 16.81 15.40
C ALA A 425 22.63 15.50 15.91
N GLY A 426 23.18 15.52 17.12
CA GLY A 426 23.70 14.32 17.79
C GLY A 426 22.60 13.31 18.09
N ILE A 427 21.44 13.80 18.59
CA ILE A 427 20.26 12.94 18.85
C ILE A 427 19.75 12.31 17.52
N ALA A 428 19.71 13.08 16.44
CA ALA A 428 19.32 12.58 15.12
C ALA A 428 20.25 11.45 14.65
N LEU A 429 21.56 11.69 14.69
CA LEU A 429 22.57 10.68 14.31
C LEU A 429 22.52 9.44 15.20
N LEU A 430 22.26 9.61 16.50
CA LEU A 430 22.15 8.50 17.44
C LEU A 430 20.93 7.62 17.07
N ASN A 431 19.77 8.22 16.83
CA ASN A 431 18.57 7.46 16.46
C ASN A 431 18.73 6.74 15.12
N GLN A 432 19.40 7.37 14.13
CA GLN A 432 19.77 6.69 12.89
C GLN A 432 20.64 5.45 13.17
N LYS A 433 21.73 5.60 13.92
CA LYS A 433 22.64 4.48 14.26
C LYS A 433 21.94 3.37 15.06
N ILE A 434 20.98 3.71 15.90
CA ILE A 434 20.20 2.70 16.64
C ILE A 434 19.39 1.83 15.66
N GLY A 435 18.68 2.45 14.71
CA GLY A 435 17.93 1.73 13.69
C GLY A 435 18.81 0.81 12.86
N ASP A 436 19.94 1.33 12.38
CA ASP A 436 20.92 0.57 11.58
C ASP A 436 21.47 -0.64 12.38
N ALA A 437 21.89 -0.44 13.62
CA ALA A 437 22.46 -1.49 14.46
C ALA A 437 21.46 -2.59 14.82
N LEU A 438 20.17 -2.23 14.99
CA LEU A 438 19.10 -3.21 15.22
C LEU A 438 18.92 -4.13 14.02
N LEU A 439 18.89 -3.56 12.81
CA LEU A 439 18.72 -4.33 11.57
C LEU A 439 19.98 -5.17 11.27
N GLU A 440 21.16 -4.59 11.35
CA GLU A 440 22.43 -5.28 11.10
C GLU A 440 22.66 -6.47 12.04
N SER A 441 22.22 -6.34 13.30
CA SER A 441 22.29 -7.43 14.26
C SER A 441 21.19 -8.49 14.09
N GLY A 442 20.24 -8.29 13.18
CA GLY A 442 19.08 -9.17 13.00
C GLY A 442 18.07 -9.16 14.15
N ARG A 443 18.28 -8.33 15.18
CA ARG A 443 17.45 -8.34 16.40
C ARG A 443 16.10 -7.70 16.23
N ALA A 444 16.02 -6.59 15.46
CA ALA A 444 14.76 -5.89 15.18
C ALA A 444 14.86 -5.08 13.89
N ASN A 445 13.71 -4.83 13.27
CA ASN A 445 13.57 -3.89 12.15
C ASN A 445 12.64 -2.76 12.57
N VAL A 446 13.22 -1.61 12.95
CA VAL A 446 12.54 -0.39 13.38
C VAL A 446 12.76 0.67 12.31
N GLY A 447 11.71 1.38 11.91
CA GLY A 447 11.81 2.45 10.91
C GLY A 447 12.61 3.64 11.46
N VAL A 448 13.36 4.31 10.57
CA VAL A 448 13.94 5.62 10.84
C VAL A 448 13.32 6.59 9.84
N THR A 449 12.84 7.71 10.32
CA THR A 449 12.21 8.75 9.48
C THR A 449 12.48 10.15 10.04
N GLU A 450 12.15 11.15 9.25
CA GLU A 450 12.14 12.55 9.68
C GLU A 450 10.70 13.06 9.76
N HIS A 451 10.38 13.70 10.87
CA HIS A 451 9.08 14.32 11.09
C HIS A 451 9.25 15.75 11.60
N ASN A 452 8.79 16.75 10.83
CA ASN A 452 8.94 18.18 11.14
C ASN A 452 10.41 18.59 11.46
N GLY A 453 11.37 18.07 10.67
CA GLY A 453 12.81 18.32 10.87
C GLY A 453 13.43 17.53 12.02
N VAL A 454 12.70 16.60 12.64
CA VAL A 454 13.16 15.77 13.75
C VAL A 454 13.33 14.34 13.29
N THR A 455 14.58 13.82 13.30
CA THR A 455 14.84 12.40 13.05
C THR A 455 14.31 11.58 14.22
N CYS A 456 13.51 10.57 13.92
CA CYS A 456 12.87 9.70 14.90
C CYS A 456 12.83 8.24 14.45
N LEU A 457 12.62 7.37 15.42
CA LEU A 457 12.31 5.96 15.23
C LEU A 457 10.80 5.80 15.01
N LYS A 458 10.41 4.81 14.21
CA LYS A 458 9.03 4.52 13.88
C LYS A 458 8.70 3.05 14.13
N LEU A 459 7.60 2.83 14.83
CA LEU A 459 6.95 1.52 14.93
C LEU A 459 5.68 1.55 14.11
N THR A 460 5.56 0.63 13.18
CA THR A 460 4.33 0.41 12.38
C THR A 460 3.70 -0.92 12.82
N LEU A 461 2.69 -0.83 13.69
CA LEU A 461 2.14 -1.96 14.46
C LEU A 461 1.02 -2.67 13.69
N LEU A 462 1.36 -3.26 12.54
CA LEU A 462 0.42 -3.95 11.66
C LEU A 462 0.29 -5.45 11.95
N ASN A 463 1.14 -6.02 12.79
CA ASN A 463 1.02 -7.43 13.14
C ASN A 463 -0.05 -7.63 14.23
N PRO A 464 -1.19 -8.28 13.92
CA PRO A 464 -2.31 -8.39 14.86
C PRO A 464 -2.04 -9.34 16.05
N THR A 465 -0.90 -10.05 16.05
CA THR A 465 -0.51 -10.93 17.16
C THR A 465 0.43 -10.24 18.15
N VAL A 466 0.94 -9.05 17.82
CA VAL A 466 1.84 -8.29 18.70
C VAL A 466 1.06 -7.66 19.84
N THR A 467 1.61 -7.80 21.04
CA THR A 467 1.05 -7.27 22.29
C THR A 467 1.86 -6.06 22.77
N LEU A 468 1.30 -5.32 23.74
CA LEU A 468 2.03 -4.23 24.40
C LEU A 468 3.32 -4.73 25.07
N GLU A 469 3.32 -5.94 25.62
CA GLU A 469 4.51 -6.53 26.26
C GLU A 469 5.61 -6.82 25.22
N ASP A 470 5.27 -7.31 24.03
CA ASP A 470 6.24 -7.48 22.94
C ASP A 470 6.88 -6.15 22.55
N VAL A 471 6.09 -5.08 22.49
CA VAL A 471 6.62 -3.75 22.19
C VAL A 471 7.47 -3.18 23.32
N LYS A 472 7.14 -3.43 24.58
CA LYS A 472 8.01 -3.05 25.72
C LYS A 472 9.36 -3.75 25.65
N VAL A 473 9.39 -5.05 25.28
CA VAL A 473 10.64 -5.78 25.04
C VAL A 473 11.45 -5.13 23.92
N LEU A 474 10.80 -4.73 22.81
CA LEU A 474 11.44 -4.03 21.72
C LEU A 474 11.99 -2.66 22.16
N LEU A 475 11.22 -1.86 22.89
CA LEU A 475 11.68 -0.55 23.39
C LEU A 475 12.90 -0.70 24.34
N SER A 476 12.89 -1.71 25.21
CA SER A 476 14.06 -2.04 26.06
C SER A 476 15.27 -2.46 25.21
N LEU A 477 15.05 -3.12 24.06
CA LEU A 477 16.11 -3.45 23.12
C LEU A 477 16.67 -2.19 22.44
N VAL A 478 15.81 -1.23 22.07
CA VAL A 478 16.22 0.09 21.55
C VAL A 478 17.13 0.81 22.56
N GLU A 479 16.73 0.88 23.83
CA GLU A 479 17.53 1.53 24.87
C GLU A 479 18.89 0.87 25.07
N ARG A 480 18.96 -0.46 25.13
CA ARG A 480 20.24 -1.20 25.21
C ARG A 480 21.13 -0.93 24.00
N THR A 481 20.54 -0.97 22.80
CA THR A 481 21.28 -0.69 21.57
C THR A 481 21.81 0.75 21.55
N ALA A 482 21.04 1.72 22.06
CA ALA A 482 21.49 3.09 22.22
C ALA A 482 22.75 3.18 23.12
N GLN A 483 22.77 2.46 24.23
CA GLN A 483 23.94 2.39 25.12
C GLN A 483 25.14 1.75 24.42
N GLU A 484 24.94 0.65 23.67
CA GLU A 484 25.99 0.00 22.87
C GLU A 484 26.59 0.95 21.81
N VAL A 485 25.74 1.75 21.16
CA VAL A 485 26.15 2.72 20.14
C VAL A 485 26.92 3.91 20.76
N MET A 486 26.47 4.40 21.92
CA MET A 486 27.13 5.50 22.63
C MET A 486 28.48 5.10 23.25
N ALA A 487 28.72 3.83 23.52
CA ALA A 487 29.97 3.31 24.09
C ALA A 487 31.08 3.11 23.01
N LYS A 488 30.75 3.13 21.74
CA LYS A 488 31.66 3.04 20.58
C LYS A 488 32.11 4.41 20.11
#